data_9fc36dda25ad06348100c6f996f81d0b
#
_entry.id   9fc36dda25ad06348100c6f996f81d0b
#
_cell.length_a   1.000
_cell.length_b   1.000
_cell.length_c   1.000
_cell.angle_alpha   90.00
_cell.angle_beta   90.00
_cell.angle_gamma   90.00
#
_symmetry.space_group_name_H-M   'P 1'
#
loop_
_entity.id
_entity.type
_entity.pdbx_description
1 polymer ?
#
loop_
_entity_poly.entity_id
_entity_poly.type
_entity_poly.pdbx_seq_one_letter_code
_entity_poly.pdbx_strand_id
1 'polypeptide(L)'
;MYGMCEAMPAALRLYGHPDLLMIAESINGEDFVPYNDAIFVKPPGLGGSVAWHQDGVTHWESEDWDEGIHGFNFQVQLYETTPANSLWVIPGSHKDGKADIKGMIEENSGSIQLPGAVPLICAPGDVTIVNRQMVHGSFANTSPNIRISITFGFHRRKSVLGQKAALGMNGTNAVYDEKRIFERAAVIQVAIDARKQKYRDEQSFDYKPFTNLKEEYRFSDTTFNSVIKDYNTKDLAI
;
A
#
# COMPACT_ATOMS: atom_id res chain seq x y z
N MET A 1 3.48 -11.49 4.07
CA MET A 1 4.93 -11.20 4.06
C MET A 1 5.09 -9.76 3.61
N TYR A 2 5.79 -8.95 4.37
CA TYR A 2 6.17 -7.58 4.03
C TYR A 2 7.53 -7.56 3.33
N GLY A 3 7.84 -6.48 2.63
CA GLY A 3 9.15 -6.32 1.97
C GLY A 3 9.31 -7.19 0.73
N MET A 4 8.30 -7.25 -0.11
CA MET A 4 8.37 -8.04 -1.35
C MET A 4 9.36 -7.49 -2.34
N CYS A 5 9.48 -6.16 -2.43
CA CYS A 5 10.46 -5.53 -3.30
C CYS A 5 11.89 -5.95 -2.94
N GLU A 6 12.14 -6.21 -1.64
CA GLU A 6 13.41 -6.75 -1.16
C GLU A 6 13.60 -8.22 -1.56
N ALA A 7 12.52 -9.02 -1.46
CA ALA A 7 12.60 -10.45 -1.65
C ALA A 7 12.53 -10.89 -3.12
N MET A 8 11.89 -10.11 -3.98
CA MET A 8 11.55 -10.52 -5.35
C MET A 8 11.81 -9.42 -6.38
N PRO A 9 12.77 -9.61 -7.30
CA PRO A 9 13.01 -8.64 -8.39
C PRO A 9 11.80 -8.36 -9.27
N ALA A 10 10.86 -9.32 -9.38
CA ALA A 10 9.60 -9.10 -10.10
C ALA A 10 8.69 -8.09 -9.39
N ALA A 11 8.61 -8.14 -8.05
CA ALA A 11 7.84 -7.20 -7.25
C ALA A 11 8.45 -5.79 -7.30
N LEU A 12 9.78 -5.68 -7.26
CA LEU A 12 10.45 -4.40 -7.44
C LEU A 12 10.10 -3.77 -8.81
N ARG A 13 10.13 -4.57 -9.89
CA ARG A 13 9.74 -4.08 -11.22
C ARG A 13 8.25 -3.75 -11.33
N LEU A 14 7.38 -4.45 -10.62
CA LEU A 14 5.96 -4.10 -10.53
C LEU A 14 5.79 -2.76 -9.80
N TYR A 15 6.52 -2.54 -8.73
CA TYR A 15 6.52 -1.28 -7.99
C TYR A 15 6.90 -0.08 -8.87
N GLY A 16 7.81 -0.27 -9.83
CA GLY A 16 8.22 0.73 -10.82
C GLY A 16 7.36 0.79 -12.09
N HIS A 17 6.13 0.22 -12.10
CA HIS A 17 5.27 0.22 -13.29
C HIS A 17 4.80 1.63 -13.63
N PRO A 18 5.02 2.13 -14.87
CA PRO A 18 4.74 3.52 -15.23
C PRO A 18 3.29 3.92 -15.02
N ASP A 19 2.33 3.07 -15.42
CA ASP A 19 0.91 3.40 -15.28
C ASP A 19 0.48 3.47 -13.81
N LEU A 20 1.02 2.59 -12.94
CA LEU A 20 0.72 2.63 -11.51
C LEU A 20 1.31 3.88 -10.85
N LEU A 21 2.53 4.27 -11.23
CA LEU A 21 3.15 5.48 -10.71
C LEU A 21 2.48 6.76 -11.23
N MET A 22 2.00 6.76 -12.48
CA MET A 22 1.20 7.86 -13.02
C MET A 22 -0.14 8.01 -12.27
N ILE A 23 -0.79 6.92 -11.91
CA ILE A 23 -1.97 6.94 -11.05
C ILE A 23 -1.62 7.47 -9.66
N ALA A 24 -0.49 7.03 -9.08
CA ALA A 24 -0.02 7.51 -7.78
C ALA A 24 0.23 9.03 -7.79
N GLU A 25 0.87 9.54 -8.83
CA GLU A 25 1.07 10.98 -9.03
C GLU A 25 -0.24 11.73 -9.15
N SER A 26 -1.20 11.22 -9.92
CA SER A 26 -2.50 11.87 -10.12
C SER A 26 -3.34 11.98 -8.83
N ILE A 27 -3.18 11.02 -7.91
CA ILE A 27 -3.92 10.99 -6.65
C ILE A 27 -3.20 11.79 -5.56
N ASN A 28 -1.88 11.63 -5.43
CA ASN A 28 -1.12 12.11 -4.28
C ASN A 28 -0.23 13.33 -4.57
N GLY A 29 -0.10 13.73 -5.84
CA GLY A 29 0.82 14.80 -6.28
C GLY A 29 2.16 14.23 -6.77
N GLU A 30 2.94 15.09 -7.43
CA GLU A 30 4.19 14.70 -8.11
C GLU A 30 5.32 14.25 -7.17
N ASP A 31 5.20 14.58 -5.89
CA ASP A 31 6.15 14.26 -4.82
C ASP A 31 5.64 13.19 -3.85
N PHE A 32 4.69 12.35 -4.32
CA PHE A 32 4.14 11.26 -3.53
C PHE A 32 5.24 10.37 -2.94
N VAL A 33 4.96 9.78 -1.77
CA VAL A 33 5.94 8.99 -1.03
C VAL A 33 5.48 7.54 -0.84
N PRO A 34 6.40 6.58 -0.70
CA PRO A 34 6.04 5.19 -0.52
C PRO A 34 5.49 4.94 0.88
N TYR A 35 4.52 4.03 0.95
CA TYR A 35 4.14 3.40 2.21
C TYR A 35 5.03 2.16 2.44
N ASN A 36 4.57 1.01 2.05
CA ASN A 36 5.34 -0.22 1.99
C ASN A 36 4.62 -1.23 1.09
N ASP A 37 5.18 -2.43 0.99
CA ASP A 37 4.62 -3.49 0.18
C ASP A 37 4.47 -4.79 0.97
N ALA A 38 3.49 -5.58 0.56
CA ALA A 38 3.19 -6.88 1.15
C ALA A 38 2.62 -7.86 0.12
N ILE A 39 2.82 -9.14 0.37
CA ILE A 39 2.08 -10.22 -0.29
C ILE A 39 1.14 -10.88 0.72
N PHE A 40 -0.11 -10.98 0.34
CA PHE A 40 -1.13 -11.71 1.10
C PHE A 40 -1.42 -13.03 0.42
N VAL A 41 -1.22 -14.11 1.15
CA VAL A 41 -1.49 -15.48 0.69
C VAL A 41 -2.56 -16.09 1.58
N LYS A 42 -3.67 -16.48 0.98
CA LYS A 42 -4.77 -17.17 1.65
C LYS A 42 -5.00 -18.54 1.00
N PRO A 43 -4.46 -19.62 1.57
CA PRO A 43 -4.70 -20.97 1.09
C PRO A 43 -6.19 -21.35 1.14
N PRO A 44 -6.64 -22.32 0.32
CA PRO A 44 -8.01 -22.83 0.37
C PRO A 44 -8.39 -23.37 1.74
N GLY A 45 -9.58 -23.00 2.22
CA GLY A 45 -10.10 -23.47 3.51
C GLY A 45 -9.29 -23.01 4.73
N LEU A 46 -8.27 -22.22 4.53
CA LEU A 46 -7.37 -21.68 5.55
C LEU A 46 -7.12 -20.20 5.32
N GLY A 47 -6.44 -19.61 6.23
CA GLY A 47 -6.05 -18.22 6.16
C GLY A 47 -6.74 -17.39 7.22
N GLY A 48 -5.93 -16.69 8.01
CA GLY A 48 -6.41 -15.80 9.05
C GLY A 48 -7.31 -14.71 8.48
N SER A 49 -8.33 -14.36 9.25
CA SER A 49 -9.11 -13.16 8.97
C SER A 49 -8.28 -11.93 9.32
N VAL A 50 -8.41 -10.90 8.48
CA VAL A 50 -8.05 -9.53 8.84
C VAL A 50 -9.36 -8.83 9.15
N ALA A 51 -9.58 -8.50 10.42
CA ALA A 51 -10.81 -7.87 10.88
C ALA A 51 -11.08 -6.55 10.13
N TRP A 52 -12.30 -6.06 10.20
CA TRP A 52 -12.64 -4.73 9.73
C TRP A 52 -11.74 -3.68 10.38
N HIS A 53 -11.18 -2.80 9.58
CA HIS A 53 -10.30 -1.72 10.02
C HIS A 53 -10.23 -0.60 8.97
N GLN A 54 -9.65 0.49 9.35
CA GLN A 54 -9.17 1.55 8.49
C GLN A 54 -7.66 1.62 8.66
N ASP A 55 -6.92 1.82 7.57
CA ASP A 55 -5.48 2.00 7.62
C ASP A 55 -5.13 3.44 8.06
N GLY A 56 -3.95 3.59 8.66
CA GLY A 56 -3.45 4.90 9.08
C GLY A 56 -3.82 5.26 10.50
N VAL A 57 -2.89 5.07 11.44
CA VAL A 57 -3.12 5.32 12.87
C VAL A 57 -2.88 6.77 13.24
N THR A 58 -1.95 7.44 12.57
CA THR A 58 -1.48 8.79 12.95
C THR A 58 -2.28 9.93 12.32
N HIS A 59 -2.87 9.70 11.16
CA HIS A 59 -3.60 10.75 10.44
C HIS A 59 -4.91 11.16 11.12
N TRP A 60 -5.54 10.26 11.88
CA TRP A 60 -6.83 10.51 12.54
C TRP A 60 -6.79 11.58 13.64
N GLU A 61 -5.59 11.87 14.14
CA GLU A 61 -5.38 12.83 15.23
C GLU A 61 -4.68 14.12 14.74
N SER A 62 -4.42 14.24 13.43
CA SER A 62 -3.80 15.44 12.87
C SER A 62 -4.79 16.60 12.81
N GLU A 63 -4.37 17.78 13.26
CA GLU A 63 -5.14 19.02 13.11
C GLU A 63 -5.33 19.38 11.62
N ASP A 64 -4.39 18.97 10.77
CA ASP A 64 -4.44 19.13 9.32
C ASP A 64 -5.16 17.95 8.62
N TRP A 65 -6.07 17.28 9.33
CA TRP A 65 -6.89 16.24 8.74
C TRP A 65 -7.58 16.78 7.48
N ASP A 66 -7.03 16.43 6.36
CA ASP A 66 -7.57 16.75 5.05
C ASP A 66 -8.62 15.67 4.74
N GLU A 67 -9.88 16.03 4.62
CA GLU A 67 -10.96 15.14 4.17
C GLU A 67 -10.66 14.51 2.79
N GLY A 68 -9.53 14.89 2.20
CA GLY A 68 -9.02 14.34 0.96
C GLY A 68 -8.36 12.96 1.12
N ILE A 69 -7.48 12.65 0.18
CA ILE A 69 -6.77 11.37 0.13
C ILE A 69 -5.40 11.54 0.77
N HIS A 70 -5.20 10.94 1.95
CA HIS A 70 -3.88 10.88 2.59
C HIS A 70 -2.98 9.83 1.94
N GLY A 71 -3.59 8.73 1.50
CA GLY A 71 -2.91 7.64 0.84
C GLY A 71 -3.87 6.58 0.33
N PHE A 72 -3.38 5.75 -0.52
CA PHE A 72 -4.12 4.62 -1.08
C PHE A 72 -3.23 3.41 -1.22
N ASN A 73 -3.85 2.25 -1.34
CA ASN A 73 -3.18 1.00 -1.65
C ASN A 73 -3.61 0.50 -3.02
N PHE A 74 -2.64 0.11 -3.84
CA PHE A 74 -2.88 -0.84 -4.91
C PHE A 74 -2.97 -2.24 -4.34
N GLN A 75 -3.90 -3.04 -4.87
CA GLN A 75 -3.91 -4.46 -4.64
C GLN A 75 -3.98 -5.18 -5.99
N VAL A 76 -2.87 -5.76 -6.39
CA VAL A 76 -2.72 -6.53 -7.63
C VAL A 76 -3.11 -7.96 -7.37
N GLN A 77 -4.11 -8.47 -8.08
CA GLN A 77 -4.58 -9.84 -7.92
C GLN A 77 -3.79 -10.79 -8.81
N LEU A 78 -3.14 -11.79 -8.23
CA LEU A 78 -2.47 -12.85 -8.99
C LEU A 78 -3.39 -14.02 -9.31
N TYR A 79 -4.51 -14.12 -8.60
CA TYR A 79 -5.55 -15.12 -8.78
C TYR A 79 -6.91 -14.48 -8.73
N GLU A 80 -7.90 -15.14 -9.33
CA GLU A 80 -9.30 -14.74 -9.28
C GLU A 80 -9.78 -14.62 -7.82
N THR A 81 -10.61 -13.60 -7.56
CA THR A 81 -11.28 -13.44 -6.28
C THR A 81 -12.78 -13.62 -6.40
N THR A 82 -13.37 -14.20 -5.36
CA THR A 82 -14.79 -14.44 -5.19
C THR A 82 -15.25 -13.90 -3.84
N PRO A 83 -16.55 -13.80 -3.54
CA PRO A 83 -17.00 -13.40 -2.21
C PRO A 83 -16.42 -14.23 -1.07
N ALA A 84 -16.05 -15.48 -1.37
CA ALA A 84 -15.51 -16.42 -0.36
C ALA A 84 -14.03 -16.20 -0.01
N ASN A 85 -13.30 -15.37 -0.77
CA ASN A 85 -11.86 -15.13 -0.53
C ASN A 85 -11.39 -13.70 -0.77
N SER A 86 -12.28 -12.78 -1.21
CA SER A 86 -11.91 -11.41 -1.57
C SER A 86 -11.62 -10.51 -0.37
N LEU A 87 -11.11 -9.33 -0.67
CA LEU A 87 -11.20 -8.17 0.20
C LEU A 87 -12.62 -7.64 0.18
N TRP A 88 -13.14 -7.25 1.34
CA TRP A 88 -14.44 -6.62 1.50
C TRP A 88 -14.25 -5.17 1.90
N VAL A 89 -15.08 -4.28 1.37
CA VAL A 89 -15.02 -2.84 1.65
C VAL A 89 -16.42 -2.32 1.93
N ILE A 90 -16.52 -1.22 2.69
CA ILE A 90 -17.74 -0.44 2.84
C ILE A 90 -17.59 0.82 1.99
N PRO A 91 -18.20 0.88 0.79
CA PRO A 91 -18.06 2.01 -0.10
C PRO A 91 -18.50 3.33 0.54
N GLY A 92 -17.69 4.37 0.37
CA GLY A 92 -17.97 5.71 0.91
C GLY A 92 -17.49 5.93 2.33
N SER A 93 -17.19 4.90 3.12
CA SER A 93 -16.83 5.00 4.55
C SER A 93 -15.56 5.83 4.83
N HIS A 94 -14.71 6.05 3.83
CA HIS A 94 -13.54 6.94 3.93
C HIS A 94 -13.91 8.42 4.07
N LYS A 95 -15.17 8.80 3.78
CA LYS A 95 -15.65 10.19 3.86
C LYS A 95 -16.17 10.54 5.25
N ASP A 96 -16.47 9.54 6.05
CA ASP A 96 -17.16 9.70 7.34
C ASP A 96 -16.16 9.80 8.52
N GLY A 97 -14.87 9.98 8.23
CA GLY A 97 -13.84 10.03 9.25
C GLY A 97 -13.55 8.65 9.86
N LYS A 98 -13.11 8.67 11.12
CA LYS A 98 -12.79 7.43 11.85
C LYS A 98 -14.07 6.70 12.25
N ALA A 99 -14.27 5.50 11.72
CA ALA A 99 -15.44 4.68 11.99
C ALA A 99 -15.37 4.01 13.37
N ASP A 100 -16.48 4.00 14.07
CA ASP A 100 -16.68 3.13 15.25
C ASP A 100 -17.04 1.71 14.80
N ILE A 101 -16.04 0.98 14.33
CA ILE A 101 -16.22 -0.38 13.81
C ILE A 101 -16.79 -1.32 14.87
N LYS A 102 -16.42 -1.12 16.13
CA LYS A 102 -16.96 -1.93 17.23
C LYS A 102 -18.47 -1.69 17.40
N GLY A 103 -18.88 -0.41 17.43
CA GLY A 103 -20.30 -0.04 17.47
C GLY A 103 -21.07 -0.59 16.27
N MET A 104 -20.52 -0.49 15.06
CA MET A 104 -21.15 -1.05 13.85
C MET A 104 -21.41 -2.57 13.97
N ILE A 105 -20.49 -3.33 14.58
CA ILE A 105 -20.65 -4.77 14.79
C ILE A 105 -21.71 -5.02 15.88
N GLU A 106 -21.68 -4.27 16.98
CA GLU A 106 -22.66 -4.38 18.07
C GLU A 106 -24.08 -4.07 17.58
N GLU A 107 -24.28 -2.99 16.84
CA GLU A 107 -25.55 -2.63 16.22
C GLU A 107 -26.05 -3.68 15.23
N ASN A 108 -25.12 -4.38 14.55
CA ASN A 108 -25.43 -5.50 13.68
C ASN A 108 -25.54 -6.85 14.41
N SER A 109 -25.97 -6.82 15.68
CA SER A 109 -26.17 -8.01 16.51
C SER A 109 -24.92 -8.90 16.68
N GLY A 110 -23.74 -8.28 16.65
CA GLY A 110 -22.45 -8.97 16.75
C GLY A 110 -21.98 -9.62 15.43
N SER A 111 -22.75 -9.47 14.36
CA SER A 111 -22.34 -10.01 13.05
C SER A 111 -21.26 -9.17 12.40
N ILE A 112 -20.21 -9.84 11.91
CA ILE A 112 -19.15 -9.22 11.11
C ILE A 112 -19.55 -9.03 9.63
N GLN A 113 -20.72 -9.49 9.21
CA GLN A 113 -21.27 -9.21 7.89
C GLN A 113 -21.94 -7.84 7.91
N LEU A 114 -21.16 -6.79 7.87
CA LEU A 114 -21.65 -5.43 8.02
C LEU A 114 -22.55 -5.02 6.84
N PRO A 115 -23.65 -4.29 7.11
CA PRO A 115 -24.52 -3.75 6.07
C PRO A 115 -23.75 -2.87 5.09
N GLY A 116 -24.07 -2.97 3.80
CA GLY A 116 -23.42 -2.19 2.74
C GLY A 116 -22.02 -2.66 2.35
N ALA A 117 -21.47 -3.66 3.04
CA ALA A 117 -20.20 -4.24 2.66
C ALA A 117 -20.29 -4.98 1.32
N VAL A 118 -19.31 -4.78 0.45
CA VAL A 118 -19.20 -5.41 -0.86
C VAL A 118 -17.86 -6.11 -1.05
N PRO A 119 -17.84 -7.29 -1.69
CA PRO A 119 -16.59 -7.97 -2.02
C PRO A 119 -15.96 -7.35 -3.28
N LEU A 120 -14.64 -7.24 -3.32
CA LEU A 120 -13.91 -6.87 -4.51
C LEU A 120 -13.63 -8.11 -5.36
N ILE A 121 -14.46 -8.29 -6.39
CA ILE A 121 -14.35 -9.41 -7.33
C ILE A 121 -13.42 -8.99 -8.45
N CYS A 122 -12.35 -9.74 -8.65
CA CYS A 122 -11.28 -9.42 -9.58
C CYS A 122 -10.83 -10.66 -10.33
N ALA A 123 -10.46 -10.48 -11.59
CA ALA A 123 -9.71 -11.46 -12.38
C ALA A 123 -8.20 -11.38 -12.06
N PRO A 124 -7.42 -12.41 -12.40
CA PRO A 124 -5.96 -12.33 -12.36
C PRO A 124 -5.44 -11.18 -13.22
N GLY A 125 -4.58 -10.34 -12.66
CA GLY A 125 -4.03 -9.15 -13.30
C GLY A 125 -4.83 -7.86 -13.03
N ASP A 126 -6.03 -7.94 -12.48
CA ASP A 126 -6.75 -6.75 -12.06
C ASP A 126 -6.03 -6.06 -10.89
N VAL A 127 -6.14 -4.73 -10.89
CA VAL A 127 -5.61 -3.90 -9.82
C VAL A 127 -6.74 -3.08 -9.20
N THR A 128 -6.98 -3.28 -7.92
CA THR A 128 -7.88 -2.42 -7.16
C THR A 128 -7.11 -1.27 -6.53
N ILE A 129 -7.75 -0.11 -6.44
CA ILE A 129 -7.23 1.09 -5.78
C ILE A 129 -8.16 1.37 -4.61
N VAL A 130 -7.63 1.27 -3.41
CA VAL A 130 -8.41 1.42 -2.18
C VAL A 130 -7.86 2.58 -1.37
N ASN A 131 -8.70 3.57 -1.06
CA ASN A 131 -8.37 4.61 -0.11
C ASN A 131 -8.10 3.96 1.24
N ARG A 132 -6.97 4.28 1.87
CA ARG A 132 -6.55 3.66 3.14
C ARG A 132 -7.52 3.90 4.29
N GLN A 133 -8.30 4.96 4.22
CA GLN A 133 -9.32 5.32 5.23
C GLN A 133 -10.65 4.60 5.03
N MET A 134 -10.79 3.83 3.95
CA MET A 134 -11.99 3.02 3.73
C MET A 134 -12.04 1.89 4.74
N VAL A 135 -13.20 1.66 5.36
CA VAL A 135 -13.44 0.48 6.19
C VAL A 135 -13.37 -0.75 5.32
N HIS A 136 -12.41 -1.61 5.63
CA HIS A 136 -12.17 -2.83 4.86
C HIS A 136 -11.77 -4.00 5.75
N GLY A 137 -11.93 -5.21 5.23
CA GLY A 137 -11.58 -6.44 5.92
C GLY A 137 -11.40 -7.60 4.95
N SER A 138 -10.76 -8.66 5.41
CA SER A 138 -10.51 -9.84 4.58
C SER A 138 -10.66 -11.09 5.44
N PHE A 139 -11.74 -11.82 5.23
CA PHE A 139 -12.09 -12.96 6.07
C PHE A 139 -11.33 -14.24 5.66
N ALA A 140 -11.55 -15.31 6.42
CA ALA A 140 -10.99 -16.62 6.08
C ALA A 140 -11.39 -17.02 4.66
N ASN A 141 -10.47 -17.65 3.93
CA ASN A 141 -10.76 -18.15 2.60
C ASN A 141 -11.57 -19.44 2.70
N THR A 142 -12.85 -19.36 2.39
CA THR A 142 -13.76 -20.52 2.38
C THR A 142 -13.92 -21.15 1.00
N SER A 143 -13.22 -20.61 -0.02
CA SER A 143 -13.22 -21.14 -1.37
C SER A 143 -12.25 -22.32 -1.51
N PRO A 144 -12.40 -23.15 -2.57
CA PRO A 144 -11.44 -24.19 -2.91
C PRO A 144 -10.15 -23.66 -3.55
N ASN A 145 -10.10 -22.35 -3.86
CA ASN A 145 -9.01 -21.74 -4.61
C ASN A 145 -8.11 -20.90 -3.69
N ILE A 146 -6.81 -20.89 -3.97
CA ILE A 146 -5.89 -19.98 -3.31
C ILE A 146 -6.17 -18.53 -3.75
N ARG A 147 -6.00 -17.58 -2.83
CA ARG A 147 -5.91 -16.16 -3.16
C ARG A 147 -4.49 -15.67 -2.87
N ILE A 148 -3.88 -15.01 -3.86
CA ILE A 148 -2.62 -14.30 -3.68
C ILE A 148 -2.78 -12.90 -4.26
N SER A 149 -2.53 -11.89 -3.44
CA SER A 149 -2.51 -10.51 -3.87
C SER A 149 -1.25 -9.79 -3.40
N ILE A 150 -0.76 -8.89 -4.24
CA ILE A 150 0.34 -8.00 -3.95
C ILE A 150 -0.25 -6.65 -3.59
N THR A 151 0.10 -6.13 -2.42
CA THR A 151 -0.37 -4.82 -1.97
C THR A 151 0.82 -3.91 -1.78
N PHE A 152 0.74 -2.70 -2.30
CA PHE A 152 1.67 -1.61 -2.04
C PHE A 152 0.94 -0.28 -2.16
N GLY A 153 1.43 0.72 -1.47
CA GLY A 153 0.72 1.98 -1.38
C GLY A 153 1.62 3.20 -1.38
N PHE A 154 0.96 4.32 -1.57
CA PHE A 154 1.60 5.62 -1.60
C PHE A 154 0.79 6.63 -0.78
N HIS A 155 1.50 7.62 -0.25
CA HIS A 155 0.95 8.73 0.49
C HIS A 155 1.18 10.05 -0.23
N ARG A 156 0.29 11.00 0.01
CA ARG A 156 0.55 12.41 -0.22
C ARG A 156 1.65 12.86 0.74
N ARG A 157 2.73 13.45 0.22
CA ARG A 157 3.88 13.84 1.02
C ARG A 157 3.52 14.74 2.19
N LYS A 158 2.68 15.78 1.97
CA LYS A 158 2.26 16.69 3.04
C LYS A 158 1.53 15.99 4.19
N SER A 159 0.88 14.85 3.94
CA SER A 159 0.15 14.10 4.96
C SER A 159 1.06 13.28 5.86
N VAL A 160 2.30 13.04 5.47
CA VAL A 160 3.27 12.27 6.25
C VAL A 160 4.42 13.11 6.81
N LEU A 161 4.69 14.27 6.22
CA LEU A 161 5.76 15.15 6.67
C LEU A 161 5.53 15.59 8.13
N GLY A 162 6.54 15.34 8.97
CA GLY A 162 6.50 15.64 10.40
C GLY A 162 5.78 14.60 11.27
N GLN A 163 5.12 13.61 10.66
CA GLN A 163 4.41 12.58 11.41
C GLN A 163 5.38 11.59 12.07
N LYS A 164 4.95 11.07 13.22
CA LYS A 164 5.66 9.97 13.90
C LYS A 164 5.06 8.65 13.48
N ALA A 165 5.90 7.68 13.16
CA ALA A 165 5.44 6.32 12.91
C ALA A 165 4.84 5.73 14.21
N ALA A 166 3.58 5.28 14.14
CA ALA A 166 2.86 4.79 15.31
C ALA A 166 3.27 3.38 15.74
N LEU A 167 3.74 2.57 14.79
CA LEU A 167 4.12 1.17 15.03
C LEU A 167 5.47 0.90 14.38
N GLY A 168 6.54 1.37 14.99
CA GLY A 168 7.87 0.91 14.62
C GLY A 168 8.01 -0.58 14.95
N MET A 169 8.13 -1.45 13.94
CA MET A 169 8.28 -2.90 14.13
C MET A 169 9.56 -3.29 14.90
N ASN A 170 10.38 -2.37 15.31
CA ASN A 170 11.57 -2.61 16.13
C ASN A 170 11.72 -1.57 17.26
N GLY A 171 10.60 -0.98 17.70
CA GLY A 171 10.61 0.03 18.76
C GLY A 171 11.25 1.37 18.35
N THR A 172 11.39 1.61 17.05
CA THR A 172 11.92 2.87 16.54
C THR A 172 10.78 3.88 16.37
N ASN A 173 10.91 5.02 17.07
CA ASN A 173 10.06 6.18 16.85
C ASN A 173 10.62 6.98 15.66
N ALA A 174 10.39 6.50 14.45
CA ALA A 174 10.79 7.24 13.26
C ALA A 174 9.89 8.47 13.08
N VAL A 175 10.51 9.61 12.80
CA VAL A 175 9.83 10.83 12.36
C VAL A 175 10.04 10.97 10.87
N TYR A 176 8.99 11.23 10.14
CA TYR A 176 9.02 11.46 8.69
C TYR A 176 9.43 12.91 8.41
N ASP A 177 10.69 13.23 8.70
CA ASP A 177 11.31 14.47 8.26
C ASP A 177 11.66 14.42 6.76
N GLU A 178 12.13 15.53 6.21
CA GLU A 178 12.55 15.64 4.81
C GLU A 178 13.56 14.57 4.41
N LYS A 179 14.53 14.31 5.27
CA LYS A 179 15.58 13.33 5.02
C LYS A 179 14.99 11.92 4.97
N ARG A 180 14.15 11.56 5.94
CA ARG A 180 13.52 10.24 6.02
C ARG A 180 12.60 9.98 4.81
N ILE A 181 11.82 10.98 4.42
CA ILE A 181 10.96 10.91 3.23
C ILE A 181 11.80 10.66 1.99
N PHE A 182 12.88 11.42 1.79
CA PHE A 182 13.77 11.28 0.65
C PHE A 182 14.44 9.89 0.60
N GLU A 183 15.00 9.43 1.73
CA GLU A 183 15.64 8.11 1.83
C GLU A 183 14.68 6.98 1.48
N ARG A 184 13.45 7.04 1.96
CA ARG A 184 12.43 6.05 1.63
C ARG A 184 11.98 6.12 0.17
N ALA A 185 11.84 7.32 -0.37
CA ALA A 185 11.37 7.54 -1.74
C ALA A 185 12.36 7.02 -2.80
N ALA A 186 13.63 6.85 -2.44
CA ALA A 186 14.65 6.35 -3.35
C ALA A 186 14.33 4.97 -3.94
N VAL A 187 13.56 4.13 -3.22
CA VAL A 187 13.13 2.82 -3.74
C VAL A 187 12.29 2.95 -5.01
N ILE A 188 11.50 4.02 -5.14
CA ILE A 188 10.68 4.27 -6.34
C ILE A 188 11.59 4.46 -7.56
N GLN A 189 12.63 5.30 -7.43
CA GLN A 189 13.56 5.54 -8.54
C GLN A 189 14.34 4.28 -8.92
N VAL A 190 14.80 3.52 -7.94
CA VAL A 190 15.49 2.24 -8.18
C VAL A 190 14.56 1.22 -8.86
N ALA A 191 13.28 1.18 -8.47
CA ALA A 191 12.29 0.31 -9.08
C ALA A 191 11.98 0.69 -10.54
N ILE A 192 11.89 1.98 -10.83
CA ILE A 192 11.72 2.50 -12.20
C ILE A 192 12.89 2.04 -13.08
N ASP A 193 14.12 2.22 -12.62
CA ASP A 193 15.29 1.83 -13.40
C ASP A 193 15.43 0.31 -13.54
N ALA A 194 15.13 -0.47 -12.49
CA ALA A 194 15.09 -1.93 -12.54
C ALA A 194 14.09 -2.45 -13.58
N ARG A 195 12.94 -1.76 -13.71
CA ARG A 195 11.96 -2.07 -14.74
C ARG A 195 12.46 -1.70 -16.12
N LYS A 196 12.99 -0.49 -16.29
CA LYS A 196 13.57 -0.01 -17.57
C LYS A 196 14.68 -0.92 -18.11
N GLN A 197 15.54 -1.41 -17.23
CA GLN A 197 16.60 -2.35 -17.63
C GLN A 197 16.04 -3.66 -18.18
N LYS A 198 14.88 -4.10 -17.70
CA LYS A 198 14.20 -5.33 -18.15
C LYS A 198 13.31 -5.10 -19.37
N TYR A 199 12.58 -3.99 -19.42
CA TYR A 199 11.60 -3.66 -20.46
C TYR A 199 12.05 -2.38 -21.19
N ARG A 200 13.03 -2.53 -22.07
CA ARG A 200 13.77 -1.43 -22.69
C ARG A 200 12.93 -0.51 -23.58
N ASP A 201 11.88 -1.08 -24.17
CA ASP A 201 11.00 -0.37 -25.10
C ASP A 201 9.81 0.29 -24.37
N GLU A 202 9.67 0.07 -23.07
CA GLU A 202 8.62 0.68 -22.25
C GLU A 202 9.00 2.11 -21.88
N GLN A 203 8.03 3.03 -22.00
CA GLN A 203 8.23 4.40 -21.53
C GLN A 203 8.31 4.39 -19.99
N SER A 204 9.42 4.86 -19.45
CA SER A 204 9.60 4.93 -18.00
C SER A 204 8.88 6.14 -17.42
N PHE A 205 8.38 6.00 -16.19
CA PHE A 205 7.86 7.11 -15.42
C PHE A 205 9.00 8.06 -15.00
N ASP A 206 8.71 9.36 -14.93
CA ASP A 206 9.65 10.38 -14.46
C ASP A 206 9.26 10.82 -13.04
N TYR A 207 9.86 10.21 -12.04
CA TYR A 207 9.58 10.55 -10.65
C TYR A 207 10.28 11.84 -10.24
N LYS A 208 9.51 12.91 -10.09
CA LYS A 208 9.98 14.30 -9.91
C LYS A 208 11.05 14.49 -8.83
N PRO A 209 10.89 13.93 -7.61
CA PRO A 209 11.90 14.09 -6.57
C PRO A 209 13.30 13.59 -6.95
N PHE A 210 13.41 12.70 -7.96
CA PHE A 210 14.66 12.07 -8.40
C PHE A 210 15.02 12.36 -9.84
N THR A 211 14.35 13.30 -10.51
CA THR A 211 14.62 13.62 -11.94
C THR A 211 16.09 13.90 -12.22
N ASN A 212 16.79 14.63 -11.35
CA ASN A 212 18.21 14.97 -11.50
C ASN A 212 19.17 13.95 -10.88
N LEU A 213 18.65 12.89 -10.27
CA LEU A 213 19.40 11.88 -9.52
C LEU A 213 19.32 10.48 -10.16
N LYS A 214 18.75 10.37 -11.37
CA LYS A 214 18.49 9.09 -12.03
C LYS A 214 19.74 8.23 -12.19
N GLU A 215 20.87 8.83 -12.50
CA GLU A 215 22.13 8.11 -12.67
C GLU A 215 22.69 7.60 -11.33
N GLU A 216 22.52 8.37 -10.26
CA GLU A 216 22.94 7.98 -8.91
C GLU A 216 22.12 6.80 -8.39
N TYR A 217 20.81 6.81 -8.68
CA TYR A 217 19.86 5.78 -8.24
C TYR A 217 19.54 4.74 -9.32
N ARG A 218 20.49 4.49 -10.24
CA ARG A 218 20.38 3.37 -11.18
C ARG A 218 20.36 2.04 -10.44
N PHE A 219 19.51 1.15 -10.89
CA PHE A 219 19.42 -0.20 -10.33
C PHE A 219 20.72 -0.97 -10.54
N SER A 220 21.32 -1.37 -9.47
CA SER A 220 22.37 -2.36 -9.31
C SER A 220 22.20 -3.02 -7.95
N ASP A 221 22.83 -4.16 -7.72
CA ASP A 221 22.79 -4.81 -6.40
C ASP A 221 23.31 -3.89 -5.31
N THR A 222 24.35 -3.11 -5.58
CA THR A 222 24.91 -2.16 -4.62
C THR A 222 23.92 -1.04 -4.29
N THR A 223 23.35 -0.39 -5.30
CA THR A 223 22.37 0.69 -5.11
C THR A 223 21.12 0.17 -4.43
N PHE A 224 20.60 -0.96 -4.88
CA PHE A 224 19.43 -1.59 -4.29
C PHE A 224 19.64 -1.88 -2.80
N ASN A 225 20.73 -2.54 -2.44
CA ASN A 225 21.04 -2.86 -1.04
C ASN A 225 21.25 -1.60 -0.16
N SER A 226 21.71 -0.50 -0.73
CA SER A 226 21.84 0.75 0.00
C SER A 226 20.50 1.42 0.28
N VAL A 227 19.55 1.32 -0.66
CA VAL A 227 18.23 1.97 -0.59
C VAL A 227 17.22 1.15 0.20
N ILE A 228 17.18 -0.18 -0.01
CA ILE A 228 16.13 -1.03 0.56
C ILE A 228 16.14 -1.06 2.09
N LYS A 229 17.29 -0.82 2.72
CA LYS A 229 17.40 -0.71 4.18
C LYS A 229 16.56 0.42 4.78
N ASP A 230 16.32 1.47 3.98
CA ASP A 230 15.52 2.63 4.38
C ASP A 230 14.04 2.46 3.99
N TYR A 231 13.77 1.63 2.97
CA TYR A 231 12.45 1.16 2.62
C TYR A 231 12.20 -0.20 3.28
N ASN A 232 11.88 -0.22 4.54
CA ASN A 232 11.61 -1.46 5.26
C ASN A 232 10.44 -1.30 6.23
N THR A 233 10.12 -2.41 6.91
CA THR A 233 9.00 -2.51 7.84
C THR A 233 9.18 -1.74 9.16
N LYS A 234 10.30 -1.01 9.35
CA LYS A 234 10.53 -0.25 10.59
C LYS A 234 9.52 0.86 10.80
N ASP A 235 9.00 1.42 9.72
CA ASP A 235 8.11 2.57 9.71
C ASP A 235 6.71 2.19 9.21
N LEU A 236 6.27 0.99 9.53
CA LEU A 236 4.89 0.58 9.29
C LEU A 236 3.94 1.43 10.11
N ALA A 237 2.88 1.88 9.52
CA ALA A 237 1.80 2.64 10.13
C ALA A 237 2.11 4.13 10.35
N ILE A 238 2.06 4.83 9.27
CA ILE A 238 1.76 6.25 9.24
C ILE A 238 0.28 6.41 8.94
#